data_ea63a24e43a6b065eabe9ea885890088
#
_entry.id   ea63a24e43a6b065eabe9ea885890088
#
_cell.length_a   1.000
_cell.length_b   1.000
_cell.length_c   1.000
_cell.angle_alpha   90.00
_cell.angle_beta   90.00
_cell.angle_gamma   90.00
#
_symmetry.space_group_name_H-M   'P 1'
#
loop_
_entity.id
_entity.type
_entity.pdbx_description
1 polymer ?
#
loop_
_entity_poly.entity_id
_entity_poly.type
_entity_poly.pdbx_seq_one_letter_code
_entity_poly.pdbx_strand_id
1 'polypeptide(L)'
;CMTNVTALADDGTHTHPICGTTHTDIGDHTGECADVVWTAWDGTSDIDYGDDNTAYVYLSGNAERSEQFAVKDGKTLYLCLNGYSITRTTDSTDAFDAVIRVYGDAQLVLCDCKGSGTITHSADVYGRGVRLGDSSSTGDFIMYGGEISGNRIDISTHSAAAGDGAGVEAQQSDFTMYGGKIINDHVINGSNNEGGGVNMHT
;
A
#
# COMPACT_ATOMS: atom_id res chain seq x y z
N CYS A 1 32.96 15.37 30.62
CA CYS A 1 32.83 13.97 30.21
C CYS A 1 31.97 13.94 28.94
N MET A 2 32.63 13.85 27.78
CA MET A 2 31.91 13.65 26.52
C MET A 2 31.68 12.15 26.38
N THR A 3 30.47 11.71 26.52
CA THR A 3 30.09 10.36 26.15
C THR A 3 29.99 10.30 24.62
N ASN A 4 30.93 9.63 24.00
CA ASN A 4 30.81 9.22 22.62
C ASN A 4 29.64 8.25 22.52
N VAL A 5 28.51 8.73 21.99
CA VAL A 5 27.50 7.85 21.46
C VAL A 5 28.06 7.32 20.14
N THR A 6 28.70 6.17 20.19
CA THR A 6 28.92 5.37 18.98
C THR A 6 27.54 4.99 18.47
N ALA A 7 27.12 5.59 17.35
CA ALA A 7 26.05 5.04 16.55
C ALA A 7 26.49 3.60 16.25
N LEU A 8 25.77 2.62 16.79
CA LEU A 8 25.87 1.25 16.32
C LEU A 8 25.56 1.32 14.82
N ALA A 9 26.51 0.89 14.01
CA ALA A 9 26.21 0.63 12.62
C ALA A 9 25.03 -0.35 12.62
N ASP A 10 23.92 0.05 12.01
CA ASP A 10 22.84 -0.86 11.65
C ASP A 10 23.52 -2.01 10.90
N ASP A 11 23.46 -3.21 11.44
CA ASP A 11 24.06 -4.41 10.82
C ASP A 11 23.37 -4.79 9.51
N GLY A 12 22.45 -3.95 9.04
CA GLY A 12 21.73 -4.12 7.78
C GLY A 12 20.57 -5.10 7.87
N THR A 13 20.27 -5.65 9.04
CA THR A 13 19.12 -6.53 9.22
C THR A 13 17.92 -5.72 9.75
N HIS A 14 16.93 -5.53 8.90
CA HIS A 14 15.64 -4.96 9.28
C HIS A 14 14.74 -6.10 9.72
N THR A 15 14.46 -6.20 11.02
CA THR A 15 13.71 -7.32 11.61
C THR A 15 12.60 -6.79 12.51
N HIS A 16 11.37 -7.17 12.21
CA HIS A 16 10.19 -6.88 13.03
C HIS A 16 9.01 -7.77 12.61
N PRO A 17 7.95 -7.89 13.44
CA PRO A 17 6.72 -8.59 13.07
C PRO A 17 6.03 -7.94 11.86
N ILE A 18 5.32 -8.73 11.07
CA ILE A 18 4.50 -8.25 9.94
C ILE A 18 3.46 -7.23 10.42
N CYS A 19 2.82 -7.51 11.52
CA CYS A 19 1.80 -6.66 12.12
C CYS A 19 2.32 -5.34 12.73
N GLY A 20 3.60 -5.03 12.59
CA GLY A 20 4.22 -3.86 13.21
C GLY A 20 4.70 -4.12 14.64
N THR A 21 5.06 -3.06 15.36
CA THR A 21 5.83 -3.20 16.60
C THR A 21 5.02 -3.51 17.85
N THR A 22 3.73 -3.30 17.87
CA THR A 22 2.93 -3.59 19.09
C THR A 22 1.45 -3.61 18.77
N HIS A 23 0.83 -4.75 18.81
CA HIS A 23 -0.56 -4.77 19.20
C HIS A 23 -0.83 -5.95 20.11
N THR A 24 -1.42 -5.60 21.21
CA THR A 24 -1.76 -6.52 22.27
C THR A 24 -3.18 -7.06 22.14
N ASP A 25 -4.03 -6.48 21.28
CA ASP A 25 -5.47 -6.71 21.39
C ASP A 25 -6.28 -6.64 20.09
N ILE A 26 -5.70 -6.83 18.93
CA ILE A 26 -6.48 -6.80 17.70
C ILE A 26 -6.65 -8.20 17.13
N GLY A 27 -7.73 -8.87 17.54
CA GLY A 27 -8.24 -10.04 16.85
C GLY A 27 -7.25 -11.20 16.67
N ASP A 28 -7.74 -12.22 16.01
CA ASP A 28 -7.03 -13.47 15.81
C ASP A 28 -6.14 -13.42 14.57
N HIS A 29 -5.01 -12.72 14.65
CA HIS A 29 -3.98 -12.75 13.60
C HIS A 29 -2.72 -13.48 14.08
N THR A 30 -2.93 -14.62 14.72
CA THR A 30 -1.88 -15.51 15.20
C THR A 30 -1.00 -15.98 14.04
N GLY A 31 0.25 -15.56 14.04
CA GLY A 31 1.24 -15.88 12.99
C GLY A 31 1.97 -14.65 12.45
N GLU A 32 1.31 -13.52 12.32
CA GLU A 32 1.93 -12.28 11.83
C GLU A 32 2.72 -11.54 12.90
N CYS A 33 2.65 -11.96 14.15
CA CYS A 33 3.39 -11.38 15.27
C CYS A 33 4.80 -11.97 15.47
N ALA A 34 5.22 -12.93 14.66
CA ALA A 34 6.59 -13.41 14.65
C ALA A 34 7.50 -12.43 13.91
N ASP A 35 8.71 -12.25 14.43
CA ASP A 35 9.72 -11.45 13.75
C ASP A 35 10.11 -12.11 12.43
N VAL A 36 10.15 -11.31 11.37
CA VAL A 36 10.67 -11.69 10.06
C VAL A 36 11.81 -10.77 9.65
N VAL A 37 12.68 -11.26 8.79
CA VAL A 37 13.76 -10.47 8.19
C VAL A 37 13.24 -9.85 6.90
N TRP A 38 13.38 -8.54 6.79
CA TRP A 38 12.93 -7.77 5.64
C TRP A 38 14.10 -7.38 4.75
N THR A 39 13.92 -7.41 3.46
CA THR A 39 14.90 -6.98 2.46
C THR A 39 14.68 -5.52 2.08
N ALA A 40 15.74 -4.74 1.98
CA ALA A 40 15.67 -3.35 1.56
C ALA A 40 15.18 -3.23 0.12
N TRP A 41 14.21 -2.36 -0.12
CA TRP A 41 13.69 -2.04 -1.44
C TRP A 41 13.64 -0.51 -1.63
N ASP A 42 14.07 -0.06 -2.79
CA ASP A 42 14.09 1.37 -3.13
C ASP A 42 12.71 1.92 -3.59
N GLY A 43 11.70 1.06 -3.64
CA GLY A 43 10.36 1.42 -4.11
C GLY A 43 10.21 1.47 -5.62
N THR A 44 11.25 1.23 -6.41
CA THR A 44 11.24 1.37 -7.88
C THR A 44 11.77 0.15 -8.63
N SER A 45 12.75 -0.53 -8.08
CA SER A 45 13.33 -1.75 -8.67
C SER A 45 12.36 -2.93 -8.64
N ASP A 46 12.65 -3.95 -9.44
CA ASP A 46 11.92 -5.21 -9.41
C ASP A 46 12.12 -5.93 -8.08
N ILE A 47 11.06 -6.56 -7.58
CA ILE A 47 11.09 -7.36 -6.36
C ILE A 47 11.30 -8.82 -6.74
N ASP A 48 12.26 -9.47 -6.07
CA ASP A 48 12.45 -10.91 -6.12
C ASP A 48 11.49 -11.60 -5.13
N TYR A 49 10.58 -12.40 -5.65
CA TYR A 49 9.60 -13.15 -4.86
C TYR A 49 10.04 -14.57 -4.52
N GLY A 50 11.22 -15.00 -5.01
CA GLY A 50 11.69 -16.37 -4.79
C GLY A 50 10.79 -17.43 -5.42
N ASP A 51 11.05 -18.70 -5.06
CA ASP A 51 10.33 -19.87 -5.61
C ASP A 51 8.91 -20.03 -5.00
N ASP A 52 8.65 -19.43 -3.86
CA ASP A 52 7.36 -19.47 -3.13
C ASP A 52 6.42 -18.29 -3.47
N ASN A 53 6.81 -17.45 -4.43
CA ASN A 53 6.07 -16.26 -4.85
C ASN A 53 5.81 -15.26 -3.71
N THR A 54 6.67 -15.23 -2.70
CA THR A 54 6.49 -14.40 -1.51
C THR A 54 7.71 -13.50 -1.28
N ALA A 55 7.49 -12.22 -1.01
CA ALA A 55 8.55 -11.28 -0.70
C ALA A 55 8.24 -10.46 0.55
N TYR A 56 9.27 -10.23 1.37
CA TYR A 56 9.24 -9.35 2.54
C TYR A 56 10.19 -8.19 2.28
N VAL A 57 9.65 -7.01 2.01
CA VAL A 57 10.47 -5.84 1.69
C VAL A 57 10.11 -4.64 2.56
N TYR A 58 11.10 -3.81 2.87
CA TYR A 58 10.89 -2.52 3.51
C TYR A 58 11.43 -1.39 2.64
N LEU A 59 10.75 -0.24 2.65
CA LEU A 59 11.26 0.94 1.96
C LEU A 59 12.56 1.44 2.61
N SER A 60 13.59 1.59 1.80
CA SER A 60 14.87 2.17 2.21
C SER A 60 14.92 3.70 2.08
N GLY A 61 13.88 4.31 1.49
CA GLY A 61 13.71 5.74 1.28
C GLY A 61 12.36 6.06 0.66
N ASN A 62 12.05 7.35 0.49
CA ASN A 62 10.87 7.76 -0.25
C ASN A 62 11.00 7.34 -1.72
N ALA A 63 9.94 6.77 -2.27
CA ALA A 63 9.86 6.32 -3.64
C ALA A 63 8.91 7.20 -4.45
N GLU A 64 9.38 7.72 -5.58
CA GLU A 64 8.55 8.39 -6.59
C GLU A 64 8.39 7.46 -7.80
N ARG A 65 7.16 7.29 -8.26
CA ARG A 65 6.83 6.42 -9.38
C ARG A 65 6.04 7.15 -10.45
N SER A 66 6.47 7.03 -11.68
CA SER A 66 5.70 7.51 -12.85
C SER A 66 4.59 6.53 -13.26
N GLU A 67 4.68 5.28 -12.81
CA GLU A 67 3.72 4.22 -13.12
C GLU A 67 3.22 3.53 -11.86
N GLN A 68 2.04 2.91 -11.94
CA GLN A 68 1.50 2.13 -10.84
C GLN A 68 2.46 0.98 -10.47
N PHE A 69 2.52 0.68 -9.20
CA PHE A 69 3.18 -0.52 -8.71
C PHE A 69 2.18 -1.68 -8.70
N ALA A 70 2.52 -2.79 -9.33
CA ALA A 70 1.62 -3.93 -9.43
C ALA A 70 2.11 -5.14 -8.65
N VAL A 71 1.25 -5.67 -7.76
CA VAL A 71 1.38 -6.99 -7.15
C VAL A 71 0.39 -7.90 -7.88
N LYS A 72 0.87 -8.95 -8.53
CA LYS A 72 0.05 -9.75 -9.45
C LYS A 72 0.56 -11.17 -9.62
N ASP A 73 -0.22 -11.96 -10.38
CA ASP A 73 0.16 -13.30 -10.82
C ASP A 73 0.42 -14.27 -9.65
N GLY A 74 -0.49 -14.28 -8.66
CA GLY A 74 -0.43 -15.16 -7.48
C GLY A 74 0.68 -14.82 -6.49
N LYS A 75 1.26 -13.62 -6.57
CA LYS A 75 2.34 -13.19 -5.68
C LYS A 75 1.81 -12.63 -4.37
N THR A 76 2.53 -12.89 -3.27
CA THR A 76 2.28 -12.28 -1.98
C THR A 76 3.39 -11.31 -1.64
N LEU A 77 3.03 -10.04 -1.46
CA LEU A 77 3.97 -9.00 -1.03
C LEU A 77 3.67 -8.55 0.39
N TYR A 78 4.62 -8.75 1.28
CA TYR A 78 4.70 -8.08 2.57
C TYR A 78 5.54 -6.83 2.40
N LEU A 79 4.92 -5.66 2.60
CA LEU A 79 5.55 -4.34 2.41
C LEU A 79 5.52 -3.55 3.72
N CYS A 80 6.69 -3.23 4.24
CA CYS A 80 6.84 -2.28 5.33
C CYS A 80 7.23 -0.90 4.77
N LEU A 81 6.42 0.12 5.03
CA LEU A 81 6.74 1.49 4.60
C LEU A 81 7.94 2.08 5.36
N ASN A 82 8.27 1.57 6.56
CA ASN A 82 9.41 2.03 7.36
C ASN A 82 9.47 3.56 7.54
N GLY A 83 8.28 4.20 7.59
CA GLY A 83 8.13 5.64 7.71
C GLY A 83 8.31 6.45 6.41
N TYR A 84 8.56 5.78 5.28
CA TYR A 84 8.72 6.41 3.98
C TYR A 84 7.44 6.35 3.14
N SER A 85 7.43 7.11 2.06
CA SER A 85 6.26 7.24 1.19
C SER A 85 6.50 6.61 -0.18
N ILE A 86 5.42 6.06 -0.74
CA ILE A 86 5.32 5.75 -2.17
C ILE A 86 4.43 6.82 -2.78
N THR A 87 4.99 7.63 -3.67
CA THR A 87 4.27 8.74 -4.31
C THR A 87 4.16 8.49 -5.81
N ARG A 88 2.93 8.45 -6.32
CA ARG A 88 2.68 8.48 -7.76
C ARG A 88 2.78 9.91 -8.28
N THR A 89 3.57 10.12 -9.33
CA THR A 89 3.89 11.47 -9.82
C THR A 89 3.29 11.79 -11.19
N THR A 90 2.65 10.82 -11.83
CA THR A 90 2.10 10.97 -13.18
C THR A 90 0.63 10.59 -13.20
N ASP A 91 -0.15 11.43 -13.84
CA ASP A 91 -1.57 11.23 -14.08
C ASP A 91 -1.81 10.11 -15.09
N SER A 92 -2.91 9.39 -14.94
CA SER A 92 -3.33 8.35 -15.86
C SER A 92 -4.83 8.40 -16.10
N THR A 93 -5.26 8.09 -17.30
CA THR A 93 -6.67 7.96 -17.67
C THR A 93 -7.17 6.51 -17.57
N ASP A 94 -6.32 5.58 -17.13
CA ASP A 94 -6.71 4.19 -16.93
C ASP A 94 -7.67 4.08 -15.74
N ALA A 95 -8.82 3.47 -15.97
CA ALA A 95 -9.83 3.22 -14.94
C ALA A 95 -9.33 2.39 -13.75
N PHE A 96 -8.26 1.63 -13.96
CA PHE A 96 -7.66 0.76 -12.95
C PHE A 96 -6.39 1.37 -12.33
N ASP A 97 -6.08 2.62 -12.64
CA ASP A 97 -4.87 3.27 -12.13
C ASP A 97 -4.93 3.52 -10.63
N ALA A 98 -3.80 3.24 -9.98
CA ALA A 98 -3.61 3.43 -8.55
C ALA A 98 -2.11 3.63 -8.26
N VAL A 99 -1.77 4.06 -7.06
CA VAL A 99 -0.36 3.98 -6.60
C VAL A 99 0.07 2.52 -6.55
N ILE A 100 -0.78 1.67 -5.92
CA ILE A 100 -0.57 0.21 -5.88
C ILE A 100 -1.80 -0.50 -6.43
N ARG A 101 -1.60 -1.42 -7.37
CA ARG A 101 -2.63 -2.31 -7.87
C ARG A 101 -2.33 -3.75 -7.49
N VAL A 102 -3.34 -4.47 -6.98
CA VAL A 102 -3.25 -5.88 -6.59
C VAL A 102 -4.28 -6.67 -7.38
N TYR A 103 -3.86 -7.66 -8.17
CA TYR A 103 -4.76 -8.45 -9.03
C TYR A 103 -4.13 -9.79 -9.42
N GLY A 104 -4.88 -10.65 -10.12
CA GLY A 104 -4.36 -11.95 -10.57
C GLY A 104 -4.13 -12.90 -9.39
N ASP A 105 -5.07 -12.93 -8.45
CA ASP A 105 -5.04 -13.76 -7.23
C ASP A 105 -3.83 -13.47 -6.34
N ALA A 106 -3.34 -12.22 -6.38
CA ALA A 106 -2.21 -11.75 -5.58
C ALA A 106 -2.66 -11.14 -4.25
N GLN A 107 -1.73 -11.01 -3.32
CA GLN A 107 -1.98 -10.41 -2.00
C GLN A 107 -0.95 -9.35 -1.66
N LEU A 108 -1.43 -8.23 -1.12
CA LEU A 108 -0.61 -7.21 -0.45
C LEU A 108 -0.86 -7.24 1.05
N VAL A 109 0.21 -7.30 1.83
CA VAL A 109 0.17 -7.10 3.28
C VAL A 109 1.01 -5.88 3.62
N LEU A 110 0.38 -4.82 4.10
CA LEU A 110 1.01 -3.53 4.37
C LEU A 110 1.21 -3.32 5.86
N CYS A 111 2.41 -2.94 6.24
CA CYS A 111 2.71 -2.45 7.57
C CYS A 111 3.60 -1.19 7.53
N ASP A 112 3.84 -0.58 8.68
CA ASP A 112 4.73 0.56 8.84
C ASP A 112 5.31 0.59 10.25
N CYS A 113 6.54 0.13 10.40
CA CYS A 113 7.20 0.04 11.70
C CYS A 113 7.58 1.40 12.31
N LYS A 114 7.52 2.49 11.54
CA LYS A 114 7.80 3.87 12.01
C LYS A 114 6.54 4.72 12.17
N GLY A 115 5.43 4.32 11.55
CA GLY A 115 4.11 4.95 11.72
C GLY A 115 3.91 6.27 10.98
N SER A 116 4.79 6.63 10.04
CA SER A 116 4.69 7.88 9.25
C SER A 116 4.71 7.66 7.74
N GLY A 117 4.74 6.40 7.31
CA GLY A 117 4.78 6.03 5.91
C GLY A 117 3.44 6.23 5.21
N THR A 118 3.49 6.66 3.94
CA THR A 118 2.28 6.98 3.18
C THR A 118 2.26 6.38 1.78
N ILE A 119 1.05 6.08 1.30
CA ILE A 119 0.74 5.75 -0.10
C ILE A 119 -0.10 6.91 -0.64
N THR A 120 0.41 7.64 -1.62
CA THR A 120 -0.17 8.92 -2.03
C THR A 120 0.12 9.25 -3.50
N HIS A 121 -0.60 10.24 -4.03
CA HIS A 121 -0.27 10.93 -5.28
C HIS A 121 0.38 12.28 -4.96
N SER A 122 1.22 12.77 -5.88
CA SER A 122 1.70 14.16 -5.80
C SER A 122 0.54 15.14 -6.04
N ALA A 123 0.75 16.41 -5.68
CA ALA A 123 -0.24 17.45 -5.91
C ALA A 123 -0.66 17.50 -7.39
N ASP A 124 -1.96 17.65 -7.61
CA ASP A 124 -2.57 17.71 -8.96
C ASP A 124 -2.43 16.46 -9.84
N VAL A 125 -2.02 15.34 -9.26
CA VAL A 125 -2.08 14.01 -9.88
C VAL A 125 -3.29 13.27 -9.34
N TYR A 126 -4.03 12.59 -10.23
CA TYR A 126 -5.28 11.91 -9.91
C TYR A 126 -5.12 10.41 -10.02
N GLY A 127 -5.76 9.68 -9.12
CA GLY A 127 -5.77 8.23 -9.07
C GLY A 127 -6.11 7.72 -7.68
N ARG A 128 -6.21 6.40 -7.55
CA ARG A 128 -6.49 5.71 -6.29
C ARG A 128 -5.21 5.43 -5.52
N GLY A 129 -5.32 5.35 -4.19
CA GLY A 129 -4.23 4.84 -3.36
C GLY A 129 -3.95 3.37 -3.65
N VAL A 130 -4.96 2.51 -3.44
CA VAL A 130 -4.86 1.07 -3.70
C VAL A 130 -6.08 0.60 -4.49
N ARG A 131 -5.83 -0.21 -5.53
CA ARG A 131 -6.87 -0.88 -6.33
C ARG A 131 -6.71 -2.38 -6.22
N LEU A 132 -7.82 -3.08 -5.88
CA LEU A 132 -7.87 -4.53 -5.74
C LEU A 132 -8.76 -5.15 -6.80
N GLY A 133 -8.25 -6.20 -7.44
CA GLY A 133 -8.97 -7.00 -8.41
C GLY A 133 -9.43 -6.26 -9.65
N ASP A 134 -10.19 -6.96 -10.44
CA ASP A 134 -10.92 -6.48 -11.60
C ASP A 134 -12.07 -7.46 -11.92
N SER A 135 -12.72 -7.32 -13.08
CA SER A 135 -13.83 -8.22 -13.48
C SER A 135 -13.42 -9.67 -13.74
N SER A 136 -12.12 -9.98 -13.75
CA SER A 136 -11.58 -11.27 -14.15
C SER A 136 -10.66 -11.92 -13.11
N SER A 137 -10.23 -11.18 -12.12
CA SER A 137 -9.30 -11.67 -11.10
C SER A 137 -9.46 -10.95 -9.78
N THR A 138 -9.14 -11.64 -8.70
CA THR A 138 -9.10 -11.10 -7.33
C THR A 138 -7.74 -10.49 -7.01
N GLY A 139 -7.67 -9.73 -5.91
CA GLY A 139 -6.44 -9.22 -5.36
C GLY A 139 -6.67 -8.76 -3.93
N ASP A 140 -6.14 -9.46 -2.95
CA ASP A 140 -6.46 -9.22 -1.55
C ASP A 140 -5.50 -8.23 -0.89
N PHE A 141 -6.01 -7.48 0.09
CA PHE A 141 -5.23 -6.50 0.82
C PHE A 141 -5.46 -6.59 2.33
N ILE A 142 -4.37 -6.73 3.07
CA ILE A 142 -4.36 -6.68 4.53
C ILE A 142 -3.52 -5.48 4.97
N MET A 143 -4.08 -4.61 5.81
CA MET A 143 -3.40 -3.42 6.30
C MET A 143 -3.24 -3.46 7.82
N TYR A 144 -2.00 -3.52 8.29
CA TYR A 144 -1.64 -3.43 9.69
C TYR A 144 -1.14 -2.04 10.10
N GLY A 145 -0.66 -1.23 9.16
CA GLY A 145 -0.12 0.09 9.46
C GLY A 145 0.12 0.92 8.22
N GLY A 146 0.62 2.14 8.40
CA GLY A 146 0.83 3.13 7.36
C GLY A 146 -0.42 3.99 7.11
N GLU A 147 -0.32 4.86 6.13
CA GLU A 147 -1.37 5.80 5.77
C GLU A 147 -1.60 5.79 4.26
N ILE A 148 -2.85 5.66 3.83
CA ILE A 148 -3.29 5.90 2.46
C ILE A 148 -3.96 7.26 2.48
N SER A 149 -3.39 8.25 1.79
CA SER A 149 -3.90 9.61 1.92
C SER A 149 -3.60 10.51 0.73
N GLY A 150 -4.46 11.52 0.56
CA GLY A 150 -4.30 12.55 -0.45
C GLY A 150 -4.56 12.07 -1.89
N ASN A 151 -5.14 10.90 -2.06
CA ASN A 151 -5.48 10.35 -3.35
C ASN A 151 -6.80 10.98 -3.84
N ARG A 152 -6.90 11.26 -5.12
CA ARG A 152 -8.06 11.95 -5.69
C ARG A 152 -8.48 11.34 -7.01
N ILE A 153 -9.77 11.20 -7.22
CA ILE A 153 -10.36 10.85 -8.50
C ILE A 153 -11.21 12.03 -8.96
N ASP A 154 -10.94 12.52 -10.15
CA ASP A 154 -11.78 13.52 -10.82
C ASP A 154 -12.60 12.83 -11.91
N ILE A 155 -13.89 12.62 -11.67
CA ILE A 155 -14.78 11.91 -12.59
C ILE A 155 -14.97 12.68 -13.90
N SER A 156 -14.81 14.00 -13.90
CA SER A 156 -14.94 14.80 -15.11
C SER A 156 -13.82 14.56 -16.13
N THR A 157 -12.65 14.16 -15.67
CA THR A 157 -11.46 13.93 -16.49
C THR A 157 -11.09 12.45 -16.61
N HIS A 158 -11.53 11.63 -15.64
CA HIS A 158 -11.25 10.20 -15.52
C HIS A 158 -12.56 9.39 -15.60
N SER A 159 -13.36 9.64 -16.62
CA SER A 159 -14.74 9.15 -16.77
C SER A 159 -14.91 7.63 -16.80
N ALA A 160 -13.85 6.87 -17.00
CA ALA A 160 -13.88 5.41 -16.90
C ALA A 160 -13.81 4.91 -15.45
N ALA A 161 -13.40 5.77 -14.53
CA ALA A 161 -13.42 5.49 -13.11
C ALA A 161 -14.78 5.91 -12.57
N ALA A 162 -15.75 5.02 -12.54
CA ALA A 162 -17.07 5.28 -12.00
C ALA A 162 -17.01 5.60 -10.51
N GLY A 163 -16.50 6.76 -10.15
CA GLY A 163 -16.64 7.41 -8.85
C GLY A 163 -16.25 6.65 -7.58
N ASP A 164 -15.50 5.59 -7.71
CA ASP A 164 -15.39 4.58 -6.69
C ASP A 164 -14.03 4.64 -5.97
N GLY A 165 -14.02 4.70 -4.65
CA GLY A 165 -12.89 4.47 -3.75
C GLY A 165 -11.56 5.18 -4.08
N ALA A 166 -11.41 6.45 -3.73
CA ALA A 166 -10.13 7.15 -3.96
C ALA A 166 -8.98 6.62 -3.07
N GLY A 167 -9.26 6.22 -1.84
CA GLY A 167 -8.28 5.59 -0.97
C GLY A 167 -8.05 4.14 -1.36
N VAL A 168 -9.06 3.30 -1.18
CA VAL A 168 -9.04 1.87 -1.55
C VAL A 168 -10.29 1.54 -2.35
N GLU A 169 -10.10 0.91 -3.49
CA GLU A 169 -11.18 0.32 -4.26
C GLU A 169 -10.96 -1.18 -4.41
N ALA A 170 -11.96 -1.98 -4.07
CA ALA A 170 -11.91 -3.43 -4.17
C ALA A 170 -13.05 -3.95 -5.04
N GLN A 171 -12.70 -4.73 -6.07
CA GLN A 171 -13.63 -5.42 -6.93
C GLN A 171 -13.42 -6.92 -6.81
N GLN A 172 -14.46 -7.65 -6.36
CA GLN A 172 -14.40 -9.10 -6.15
C GLN A 172 -13.22 -9.56 -5.29
N SER A 173 -12.81 -8.74 -4.33
CA SER A 173 -11.56 -8.87 -3.57
C SER A 173 -11.79 -8.59 -2.10
N ASP A 174 -10.95 -9.13 -1.24
CA ASP A 174 -11.04 -8.92 0.19
C ASP A 174 -10.10 -7.80 0.65
N PHE A 175 -10.64 -6.89 1.48
CA PHE A 175 -9.87 -5.89 2.20
C PHE A 175 -10.07 -6.04 3.70
N THR A 176 -8.97 -6.23 4.42
CA THR A 176 -8.95 -6.33 5.89
C THR A 176 -8.03 -5.27 6.46
N MET A 177 -8.52 -4.49 7.41
CA MET A 177 -7.74 -3.45 8.07
C MET A 177 -7.70 -3.69 9.58
N TYR A 178 -6.51 -4.00 10.10
CA TYR A 178 -6.24 -4.14 11.52
C TYR A 178 -5.67 -2.84 12.12
N GLY A 179 -5.05 -1.98 11.31
CA GLY A 179 -4.46 -0.74 11.74
C GLY A 179 -4.12 0.18 10.58
N GLY A 180 -3.50 1.33 10.87
CA GLY A 180 -3.21 2.35 9.88
C GLY A 180 -4.33 3.37 9.69
N LYS A 181 -4.30 4.12 8.58
CA LYS A 181 -5.27 5.19 8.28
C LYS A 181 -5.55 5.27 6.79
N ILE A 182 -6.80 5.57 6.45
CA ILE A 182 -7.25 5.95 5.11
C ILE A 182 -7.96 7.29 5.27
N ILE A 183 -7.31 8.38 4.87
CA ILE A 183 -7.74 9.74 5.19
C ILE A 183 -7.46 10.71 4.05
N ASN A 184 -8.27 11.78 3.95
CA ASN A 184 -8.09 12.84 2.96
C ASN A 184 -8.10 12.35 1.50
N ASP A 185 -8.76 11.23 1.23
CA ASP A 185 -8.97 10.72 -0.10
C ASP A 185 -10.32 11.21 -0.64
N HIS A 186 -10.36 11.67 -1.87
CA HIS A 186 -11.51 12.39 -2.41
C HIS A 186 -11.92 11.93 -3.80
N VAL A 187 -13.22 11.76 -3.99
CA VAL A 187 -13.86 11.68 -5.30
C VAL A 187 -14.51 13.01 -5.59
N ILE A 188 -14.19 13.65 -6.72
CA ILE A 188 -14.67 14.97 -7.07
C ILE A 188 -15.35 15.00 -8.44
N ASN A 189 -16.22 16.00 -8.66
CA ASN A 189 -16.91 16.25 -9.93
C ASN A 189 -17.82 15.15 -10.45
N GLY A 190 -18.25 14.20 -9.59
CA GLY A 190 -19.18 13.14 -9.95
C GLY A 190 -20.62 13.40 -9.54
N SER A 191 -21.57 12.87 -10.30
CA SER A 191 -22.98 12.88 -9.92
C SER A 191 -23.35 11.78 -8.88
N ASN A 192 -22.55 10.72 -8.84
CA ASN A 192 -22.65 9.63 -7.88
C ASN A 192 -21.26 9.42 -7.29
N ASN A 193 -20.91 10.19 -6.27
CA ASN A 193 -19.63 10.05 -5.57
C ASN A 193 -19.76 8.96 -4.54
N GLU A 194 -19.15 7.81 -4.80
CA GLU A 194 -19.12 6.69 -3.87
C GLU A 194 -17.78 6.65 -3.17
N GLY A 195 -17.78 6.45 -1.85
CA GLY A 195 -16.66 6.13 -1.01
C GLY A 195 -15.31 6.81 -1.26
N GLY A 196 -15.14 8.07 -0.88
CA GLY A 196 -13.82 8.71 -0.96
C GLY A 196 -12.71 7.90 -0.27
N GLY A 197 -12.98 7.27 0.87
CA GLY A 197 -12.03 6.42 1.59
C GLY A 197 -11.94 5.01 1.01
N VAL A 198 -12.99 4.21 1.17
CA VAL A 198 -13.02 2.80 0.75
C VAL A 198 -14.31 2.52 -0.01
N ASN A 199 -14.21 1.82 -1.12
CA ASN A 199 -15.34 1.28 -1.85
C ASN A 199 -15.14 -0.21 -2.17
N MET A 200 -16.19 -1.01 -1.99
CA MET A 200 -16.18 -2.45 -2.19
C MET A 200 -17.28 -2.84 -3.18
N HIS A 201 -16.90 -3.50 -4.27
CA HIS A 201 -17.81 -4.08 -5.24
C HIS A 201 -17.75 -5.60 -5.20
N THR A 202 -18.93 -6.23 -5.18
CA THR A 202 -19.09 -7.70 -5.24
C THR A 202 -19.46 -8.17 -6.63
#